data_c70c32953e0363690bbbbd38e3490b7d
#
_entry.id   c70c32953e0363690bbbbd38e3490b7d
#
_cell.length_a   1.000
_cell.length_b   1.000
_cell.length_c   1.000
_cell.angle_alpha   90.00
_cell.angle_beta   90.00
_cell.angle_gamma   90.00
#
_symmetry.space_group_name_H-M   'P 1'
#
loop_
_entity.id
_entity.type
_entity.pdbx_description
1 polymer ?
#
loop_
_entity_poly.entity_id
_entity_poly.type
_entity_poly.pdbx_seq_one_letter_code
_entity_poly.pdbx_strand_id
1 'polypeptide(L)'
;MSDLIFNIFPNERYIDMTLYQYGWERCAPLHSYGPATRNHYLFHFILSGKGTLLSTDSQGVTHAYQLRRNQGFLICPGQINTYHADETDPWEYAWIEFDGIRAKEFIETAGLGFDEPIYRYNRKELAARLRDEIMSLVQNQKNTSLYQIGHLYLFVDLLIQSSANHKEITVGKL
;
A
#
# COMPACT_ATOMS: atom_id res chain seq x y z
N MET A 1 -19.42 -6.62 12.26
CA MET A 1 -19.65 -6.00 10.93
C MET A 1 -18.46 -5.09 10.66
N SER A 2 -17.87 -5.14 9.48
CA SER A 2 -16.78 -4.22 9.12
C SER A 2 -17.36 -2.92 8.57
N ASP A 3 -16.75 -1.79 8.94
CA ASP A 3 -17.03 -0.50 8.31
C ASP A 3 -16.08 -0.33 7.13
N LEU A 4 -16.62 -0.01 5.96
CA LEU A 4 -15.88 0.06 4.69
C LEU A 4 -16.12 1.38 3.97
N ILE A 5 -15.03 2.01 3.52
CA ILE A 5 -15.06 3.08 2.51
C ILE A 5 -14.23 2.62 1.31
N PHE A 6 -14.79 2.73 0.12
CA PHE A 6 -14.19 2.26 -1.12
C PHE A 6 -14.49 3.20 -2.28
N ASN A 7 -13.47 3.52 -3.06
CA ASN A 7 -13.58 4.37 -4.23
C ASN A 7 -12.81 3.80 -5.41
N ILE A 8 -13.41 3.86 -6.59
CA ILE A 8 -12.78 3.55 -7.87
C ILE A 8 -12.45 4.85 -8.58
N PHE A 9 -11.23 4.97 -9.09
CA PHE A 9 -10.80 6.09 -9.89
C PHE A 9 -11.09 5.79 -11.38
N PRO A 10 -12.00 6.54 -12.03
CA PRO A 10 -12.46 6.19 -13.38
C PRO A 10 -11.58 6.73 -14.52
N ASN A 11 -10.42 7.35 -14.24
CA ASN A 11 -9.69 8.11 -15.23
C ASN A 11 -8.47 7.37 -15.78
N GLU A 12 -8.50 7.03 -17.06
CA GLU A 12 -7.45 6.31 -17.80
C GLU A 12 -6.42 7.24 -18.49
N ARG A 13 -6.44 8.55 -18.23
CA ARG A 13 -5.57 9.52 -18.94
C ARG A 13 -4.17 9.66 -18.37
N TYR A 14 -3.91 9.07 -17.20
CA TYR A 14 -2.62 9.16 -16.53
C TYR A 14 -1.80 7.91 -16.80
N ILE A 15 -0.64 8.07 -17.47
CA ILE A 15 0.18 6.96 -17.97
C ILE A 15 1.36 6.66 -17.05
N ASP A 16 2.07 7.69 -16.57
CA ASP A 16 3.25 7.52 -15.72
C ASP A 16 2.90 6.90 -14.37
N MET A 17 1.85 7.40 -13.76
CA MET A 17 1.23 6.86 -12.56
C MET A 17 -0.28 6.88 -12.70
N THR A 18 -0.93 5.75 -12.45
CA THR A 18 -2.37 5.58 -12.56
C THR A 18 -2.93 5.11 -11.22
N LEU A 19 -3.96 5.78 -10.75
CA LEU A 19 -4.72 5.39 -9.56
C LEU A 19 -5.94 4.57 -9.99
N TYR A 20 -6.16 3.41 -9.35
CA TYR A 20 -7.30 2.53 -9.65
C TYR A 20 -8.37 2.58 -8.59
N GLN A 21 -7.97 2.40 -7.33
CA GLN A 21 -8.87 2.44 -6.19
C GLN A 21 -8.12 2.79 -4.91
N TYR A 22 -8.87 3.19 -3.93
CA TYR A 22 -8.39 3.38 -2.57
C TYR A 22 -9.56 3.21 -1.60
N GLY A 23 -9.24 2.90 -0.35
CA GLY A 23 -10.27 2.72 0.64
C GLY A 23 -9.72 2.53 2.04
N TRP A 24 -10.64 2.24 2.93
CA TRP A 24 -10.41 2.00 4.35
C TRP A 24 -11.38 0.95 4.86
N GLU A 25 -10.92 0.10 5.76
CA GLU A 25 -11.75 -0.89 6.41
C GLU A 25 -11.31 -1.13 7.85
N ARG A 26 -12.29 -1.14 8.75
CA ARG A 26 -12.15 -1.70 10.08
C ARG A 26 -12.62 -3.14 10.04
N CYS A 27 -11.66 -4.07 10.07
CA CYS A 27 -11.95 -5.48 9.87
C CYS A 27 -12.60 -6.11 11.11
N ALA A 28 -13.51 -7.04 10.86
CA ALA A 28 -13.97 -7.97 11.89
C ALA A 28 -12.86 -8.96 12.27
N PRO A 29 -12.90 -9.59 13.45
CA PRO A 29 -11.99 -10.66 13.79
C PRO A 29 -11.92 -11.74 12.70
N LEU A 30 -10.71 -12.17 12.35
CA LEU A 30 -10.43 -13.19 11.34
C LEU A 30 -10.91 -12.85 9.91
N HIS A 31 -11.35 -11.62 9.67
CA HIS A 31 -11.71 -11.19 8.32
C HIS A 31 -10.54 -11.44 7.36
N SER A 32 -10.78 -12.20 6.30
CA SER A 32 -9.76 -12.70 5.40
C SER A 32 -10.05 -12.31 3.95
N TYR A 33 -8.98 -12.07 3.21
CA TYR A 33 -9.01 -11.87 1.76
C TYR A 33 -7.97 -12.78 1.10
N GLY A 34 -8.38 -13.45 0.03
CA GLY A 34 -7.52 -14.35 -0.74
C GLY A 34 -7.78 -15.85 -0.42
N PRO A 35 -6.99 -16.75 -1.01
CA PRO A 35 -5.86 -16.48 -1.90
C PRO A 35 -6.27 -15.79 -3.20
N ALA A 36 -5.50 -14.81 -3.65
CA ALA A 36 -5.79 -14.04 -4.85
C ALA A 36 -4.51 -13.49 -5.50
N THR A 37 -4.64 -13.07 -6.75
CA THR A 37 -3.66 -12.24 -7.45
C THR A 37 -4.31 -10.93 -7.87
N ARG A 38 -3.48 -9.90 -8.09
CA ARG A 38 -3.92 -8.61 -8.59
C ARG A 38 -3.18 -8.24 -9.87
N ASN A 39 -3.78 -7.34 -10.65
CA ASN A 39 -3.18 -6.86 -11.91
C ASN A 39 -2.34 -5.59 -11.71
N HIS A 40 -2.43 -4.98 -10.54
CA HIS A 40 -1.78 -3.72 -10.21
C HIS A 40 -1.09 -3.82 -8.85
N TYR A 41 -0.27 -2.83 -8.51
CA TYR A 41 0.27 -2.69 -7.15
C TYR A 41 -0.83 -2.30 -6.19
N LEU A 42 -0.87 -2.97 -5.04
CA LEU A 42 -1.78 -2.67 -3.95
C LEU A 42 -0.98 -2.52 -2.66
N PHE A 43 -1.05 -1.33 -2.06
CA PHE A 43 -0.39 -1.04 -0.79
C PHE A 43 -1.42 -0.88 0.31
N HIS A 44 -1.21 -1.59 1.42
CA HIS A 44 -2.00 -1.44 2.65
C HIS A 44 -1.15 -0.81 3.75
N PHE A 45 -1.73 0.13 4.47
CA PHE A 45 -1.15 0.73 5.68
C PHE A 45 -2.00 0.37 6.90
N ILE A 46 -1.37 -0.17 7.93
CA ILE A 46 -2.07 -0.61 9.16
C ILE A 46 -2.22 0.58 10.11
N LEU A 47 -3.47 1.00 10.33
CA LEU A 47 -3.83 2.13 11.17
C LEU A 47 -3.89 1.75 12.65
N SER A 48 -4.39 0.57 12.95
CA SER A 48 -4.48 0.00 14.29
C SER A 48 -4.61 -1.53 14.23
N GLY A 49 -4.48 -2.18 15.36
CA GLY A 49 -4.59 -3.64 15.46
C GLY A 49 -3.45 -4.38 14.76
N LYS A 50 -3.67 -5.64 14.45
CA LYS A 50 -2.69 -6.52 13.82
C LYS A 50 -3.35 -7.58 12.93
N GLY A 51 -2.53 -8.21 12.10
CA GLY A 51 -2.96 -9.29 11.21
C GLY A 51 -1.77 -9.99 10.58
N THR A 52 -2.07 -10.92 9.69
CA THR A 52 -1.08 -11.76 9.02
C THR A 52 -1.22 -11.65 7.51
N LEU A 53 -0.10 -11.47 6.82
CA LEU A 53 0.03 -11.59 5.38
C LEU A 53 0.75 -12.88 5.04
N LEU A 54 0.16 -13.68 4.16
CA LEU A 54 0.82 -14.78 3.46
C LEU A 54 1.14 -14.31 2.05
N SER A 55 2.41 -14.21 1.71
CA SER A 55 2.87 -13.69 0.42
C SER A 55 3.89 -14.63 -0.21
N THR A 56 3.70 -14.93 -1.48
CA THR A 56 4.59 -15.81 -2.23
C THR A 56 5.69 -14.98 -2.90
N ASP A 57 6.94 -15.37 -2.68
CA ASP A 57 8.10 -14.68 -3.24
C ASP A 57 8.37 -15.04 -4.70
N SER A 58 9.42 -14.47 -5.30
CA SER A 58 9.83 -14.72 -6.68
C SER A 58 10.29 -16.15 -6.95
N GLN A 59 10.62 -16.92 -5.90
CA GLN A 59 10.99 -18.33 -5.98
C GLN A 59 9.81 -19.27 -5.78
N GLY A 60 8.59 -18.74 -5.58
CA GLY A 60 7.38 -19.52 -5.33
C GLY A 60 7.24 -19.99 -3.88
N VAL A 61 8.02 -19.45 -2.96
CA VAL A 61 7.93 -19.77 -1.52
C VAL A 61 6.99 -18.82 -0.83
N THR A 62 6.05 -19.35 -0.06
CA THR A 62 5.11 -18.55 0.72
C THR A 62 5.66 -18.24 2.11
N HIS A 63 5.69 -16.97 2.44
CA HIS A 63 6.13 -16.46 3.74
C HIS A 63 4.94 -15.89 4.51
N ALA A 64 4.95 -16.08 5.83
CA ALA A 64 3.99 -15.49 6.75
C ALA A 64 4.60 -14.27 7.43
N TYR A 65 3.95 -13.12 7.32
CA TYR A 65 4.36 -11.88 7.97
C TYR A 65 3.28 -11.41 8.93
N GLN A 66 3.67 -11.16 10.18
CA GLN A 66 2.78 -10.51 11.14
C GLN A 66 3.00 -9.00 11.10
N LEU A 67 1.92 -8.25 10.93
CA LEU A 67 1.95 -6.80 10.83
C LEU A 67 1.09 -6.16 11.90
N ARG A 68 1.48 -4.95 12.28
CA ARG A 68 0.83 -4.13 13.28
C ARG A 68 0.82 -2.66 12.87
N ARG A 69 0.24 -1.83 13.72
CA ARG A 69 0.13 -0.38 13.51
C ARG A 69 1.44 0.25 12.98
N ASN A 70 1.30 1.16 12.03
CA ASN A 70 2.37 1.91 11.34
C ASN A 70 3.27 1.05 10.43
N GLN A 71 2.97 -0.21 10.26
CA GLN A 71 3.54 -1.06 9.21
C GLN A 71 2.60 -1.10 8.00
N GLY A 72 3.10 -1.61 6.91
CA GLY A 72 2.31 -1.80 5.71
C GLY A 72 2.82 -2.96 4.87
N PHE A 73 2.07 -3.33 3.87
CA PHE A 73 2.49 -4.35 2.93
C PHE A 73 2.11 -4.00 1.50
N LEU A 74 2.95 -4.43 0.58
CA LEU A 74 2.76 -4.28 -0.85
C LEU A 74 2.42 -5.65 -1.45
N ILE A 75 1.42 -5.64 -2.33
CA ILE A 75 1.13 -6.74 -3.24
C ILE A 75 1.50 -6.28 -4.64
N CYS A 76 2.42 -7.02 -5.29
CA CYS A 76 2.82 -6.74 -6.65
C CYS A 76 1.89 -7.41 -7.67
N PRO A 77 1.80 -6.89 -8.90
CA PRO A 77 1.04 -7.55 -9.97
C PRO A 77 1.43 -9.02 -10.13
N GLY A 78 0.46 -9.91 -10.16
CA GLY A 78 0.66 -11.35 -10.31
C GLY A 78 1.11 -12.11 -9.06
N GLN A 79 1.36 -11.44 -7.96
CA GLN A 79 1.77 -12.07 -6.71
C GLN A 79 0.60 -12.73 -6.00
N ILE A 80 0.77 -14.01 -5.62
CA ILE A 80 -0.23 -14.75 -4.83
C ILE A 80 -0.13 -14.29 -3.39
N ASN A 81 -1.27 -13.91 -2.81
CA ASN A 81 -1.34 -13.43 -1.44
C ASN A 81 -2.65 -13.83 -0.76
N THR A 82 -2.59 -13.93 0.55
CA THR A 82 -3.73 -14.04 1.46
C THR A 82 -3.41 -13.20 2.69
N TYR A 83 -4.37 -12.47 3.19
CA TYR A 83 -4.19 -11.74 4.45
C TYR A 83 -5.45 -11.80 5.31
N HIS A 84 -5.25 -11.83 6.63
CA HIS A 84 -6.35 -11.90 7.58
C HIS A 84 -6.08 -11.10 8.84
N ALA A 85 -7.15 -10.53 9.38
CA ALA A 85 -7.12 -9.82 10.65
C ALA A 85 -6.91 -10.80 11.81
N ASP A 86 -6.28 -10.31 12.89
CA ASP A 86 -6.15 -11.05 14.13
C ASP A 86 -7.51 -11.33 14.78
N GLU A 87 -7.59 -12.40 15.56
CA GLU A 87 -8.82 -12.81 16.23
C GLU A 87 -9.21 -11.87 17.37
N THR A 88 -8.22 -11.40 18.13
CA THR A 88 -8.44 -10.61 19.37
C THR A 88 -8.19 -9.12 19.20
N ASP A 89 -7.36 -8.73 18.23
CA ASP A 89 -7.00 -7.36 17.94
C ASP A 89 -6.97 -7.14 16.41
N PRO A 90 -8.15 -7.27 15.76
CA PRO A 90 -8.23 -7.18 14.30
C PRO A 90 -7.79 -5.82 13.80
N TRP A 91 -7.05 -5.83 12.72
CA TRP A 91 -6.53 -4.60 12.14
C TRP A 91 -7.60 -3.72 11.49
N GLU A 92 -7.28 -2.44 11.49
CA GLU A 92 -7.87 -1.39 10.68
C GLU A 92 -6.82 -0.94 9.68
N TYR A 93 -7.12 -0.92 8.40
CA TYR A 93 -6.17 -0.54 7.35
C TYR A 93 -6.78 0.39 6.31
N ALA A 94 -5.93 1.14 5.66
CA ALA A 94 -6.24 1.87 4.44
C ALA A 94 -5.40 1.33 3.28
N TRP A 95 -5.90 1.41 2.06
CA TRP A 95 -5.18 0.91 0.88
C TRP A 95 -5.24 1.87 -0.30
N ILE A 96 -4.25 1.76 -1.16
CA ILE A 96 -4.19 2.40 -2.47
C ILE A 96 -3.79 1.35 -3.51
N GLU A 97 -4.54 1.23 -4.59
CA GLU A 97 -4.20 0.42 -5.75
C GLU A 97 -3.78 1.35 -6.89
N PHE A 98 -2.58 1.13 -7.40
CA PHE A 98 -1.96 1.98 -8.41
C PHE A 98 -1.08 1.17 -9.35
N ASP A 99 -0.76 1.74 -10.49
CA ASP A 99 0.24 1.23 -11.42
C ASP A 99 0.77 2.39 -12.28
N GLY A 100 1.40 2.09 -13.39
CA GLY A 100 1.91 3.06 -14.33
C GLY A 100 3.30 2.69 -14.84
N ILE A 101 3.74 3.39 -15.86
CA ILE A 101 5.05 3.13 -16.49
C ILE A 101 6.19 3.26 -15.47
N ARG A 102 6.06 4.18 -14.51
CA ARG A 102 7.08 4.45 -13.50
C ARG A 102 6.84 3.78 -12.15
N ALA A 103 5.73 3.04 -11.99
CA ALA A 103 5.38 2.46 -10.69
C ALA A 103 6.45 1.51 -10.16
N LYS A 104 6.97 0.61 -11.01
CA LYS A 104 8.02 -0.34 -10.63
C LYS A 104 9.28 0.37 -10.13
N GLU A 105 9.73 1.40 -10.84
CA GLU A 105 10.91 2.20 -10.45
C GLU A 105 10.74 2.79 -9.05
N PHE A 106 9.59 3.40 -8.77
CA PHE A 106 9.32 4.03 -7.48
C PHE A 106 9.22 3.00 -6.34
N ILE A 107 8.57 1.86 -6.59
CA ILE A 107 8.46 0.78 -5.62
C ILE A 107 9.84 0.21 -5.29
N GLU A 108 10.68 -0.03 -6.28
CA GLU A 108 12.05 -0.50 -6.07
C GLU A 108 12.90 0.54 -5.32
N THR A 109 12.71 1.83 -5.59
CA THR A 109 13.37 2.92 -4.85
C THR A 109 12.93 2.94 -3.39
N ALA A 110 11.68 2.64 -3.09
CA ALA A 110 11.21 2.46 -1.71
C ALA A 110 11.77 1.20 -1.02
N GLY A 111 12.48 0.36 -1.74
CA GLY A 111 13.02 -0.91 -1.23
C GLY A 111 11.97 -1.98 -1.04
N LEU A 112 10.86 -1.86 -1.76
CA LEU A 112 9.75 -2.82 -1.74
C LEU A 112 9.70 -3.60 -3.05
N GLY A 113 9.07 -4.76 -3.02
CA GLY A 113 8.90 -5.61 -4.17
C GLY A 113 8.39 -7.00 -3.82
N PHE A 114 8.48 -7.90 -4.79
CA PHE A 114 7.99 -9.26 -4.68
C PHE A 114 8.61 -10.04 -3.50
N ASP A 115 9.92 -9.85 -3.28
CA ASP A 115 10.69 -10.52 -2.24
C ASP A 115 10.78 -9.71 -0.93
N GLU A 116 10.41 -8.43 -0.96
CA GLU A 116 10.42 -7.50 0.16
C GLU A 116 9.07 -6.76 0.25
N PRO A 117 8.00 -7.45 0.65
CA PRO A 117 6.66 -6.86 0.61
C PRO A 117 6.33 -5.96 1.80
N ILE A 118 7.14 -5.98 2.87
CA ILE A 118 6.78 -5.33 4.14
C ILE A 118 7.38 -3.93 4.23
N TYR A 119 6.49 -2.95 4.40
CA TYR A 119 6.86 -1.58 4.72
C TYR A 119 7.10 -1.45 6.23
N ARG A 120 8.28 -0.92 6.58
CA ARG A 120 8.63 -0.45 7.91
C ARG A 120 9.17 0.97 7.81
N TYR A 121 8.80 1.81 8.74
CA TYR A 121 9.24 3.21 8.70
C TYR A 121 10.65 3.39 9.28
N ASN A 122 11.36 4.37 8.74
CA ASN A 122 12.65 4.83 9.27
C ASN A 122 12.48 5.87 10.39
N ARG A 123 11.45 6.73 10.28
CA ARG A 123 11.09 7.74 11.27
C ARG A 123 9.57 7.79 11.46
N LYS A 124 9.14 7.84 12.71
CA LYS A 124 7.73 7.81 13.10
C LYS A 124 6.93 8.98 12.50
N GLU A 125 7.53 10.17 12.43
CA GLU A 125 6.91 11.37 11.86
C GLU A 125 6.60 11.20 10.38
N LEU A 126 7.48 10.54 9.63
CA LEU A 126 7.24 10.25 8.21
C LEU A 126 6.17 9.18 8.00
N ALA A 127 6.10 8.19 8.86
CA ALA A 127 5.00 7.21 8.84
C ALA A 127 3.65 7.88 9.08
N ALA A 128 3.60 8.84 10.01
CA ALA A 128 2.38 9.62 10.27
C ALA A 128 1.98 10.46 9.05
N ARG A 129 2.92 11.07 8.35
CA ARG A 129 2.64 11.81 7.11
C ARG A 129 2.17 10.90 5.98
N LEU A 130 2.75 9.71 5.84
CA LEU A 130 2.30 8.71 4.87
C LEU A 130 0.85 8.29 5.15
N ARG A 131 0.53 8.00 6.40
CA ARG A 131 -0.85 7.71 6.83
C ARG A 131 -1.80 8.85 6.45
N ASP A 132 -1.43 10.09 6.75
CA ASP A 132 -2.28 11.25 6.51
C ASP A 132 -2.51 11.46 5.00
N GLU A 133 -1.52 11.18 4.15
CA GLU A 133 -1.69 11.22 2.68
C GLU A 133 -2.68 10.16 2.19
N ILE A 134 -2.60 8.94 2.66
CA ILE A 134 -3.56 7.88 2.30
C ILE A 134 -4.96 8.29 2.76
N MET A 135 -5.09 8.75 4.00
CA MET A 135 -6.38 9.13 4.57
C MET A 135 -6.95 10.39 3.92
N SER A 136 -6.13 11.29 3.37
CA SER A 136 -6.63 12.44 2.61
C SER A 136 -7.39 12.03 1.36
N LEU A 137 -6.97 10.97 0.67
CA LEU A 137 -7.72 10.38 -0.44
C LEU A 137 -9.02 9.74 0.04
N VAL A 138 -8.93 8.91 1.07
CA VAL A 138 -10.08 8.14 1.59
C VAL A 138 -11.19 9.05 2.11
N GLN A 139 -10.85 10.13 2.80
CA GLN A 139 -11.80 11.04 3.44
C GLN A 139 -12.41 12.07 2.49
N ASN A 140 -11.82 12.33 1.33
CA ASN A 140 -12.21 13.37 0.40
C ASN A 140 -12.73 12.80 -0.93
N GLN A 141 -13.87 12.15 -0.91
CA GLN A 141 -14.45 11.43 -2.04
C GLN A 141 -14.92 12.31 -3.21
N LYS A 142 -15.05 13.62 -3.02
CA LYS A 142 -15.56 14.57 -4.03
C LYS A 142 -14.46 15.34 -4.76
N ASN A 143 -13.21 14.92 -4.64
CA ASN A 143 -12.08 15.61 -5.23
C ASN A 143 -11.98 15.40 -6.74
N THR A 144 -11.35 16.36 -7.40
CA THR A 144 -11.01 16.26 -8.83
C THR A 144 -9.96 15.16 -9.06
N SER A 145 -9.89 14.66 -10.29
CA SER A 145 -8.85 13.71 -10.68
C SER A 145 -7.44 14.29 -10.52
N LEU A 146 -7.24 15.60 -10.73
CA LEU A 146 -5.96 16.27 -10.48
C LEU A 146 -5.54 16.20 -9.00
N TYR A 147 -6.48 16.44 -8.09
CA TYR A 147 -6.22 16.29 -6.65
C TYR A 147 -5.81 14.87 -6.31
N GLN A 148 -6.55 13.88 -6.77
CA GLN A 148 -6.32 12.47 -6.50
C GLN A 148 -4.96 12.00 -7.05
N ILE A 149 -4.62 12.35 -8.28
CA ILE A 149 -3.31 12.03 -8.88
C ILE A 149 -2.18 12.78 -8.17
N GLY A 150 -2.38 14.04 -7.79
CA GLY A 150 -1.41 14.80 -7.01
C GLY A 150 -1.10 14.12 -5.67
N HIS A 151 -2.13 13.66 -4.97
CA HIS A 151 -1.97 12.92 -3.72
C HIS A 151 -1.37 11.52 -3.91
N LEU A 152 -1.61 10.85 -5.04
CA LEU A 152 -0.90 9.61 -5.39
C LEU A 152 0.61 9.85 -5.50
N TYR A 153 1.04 10.93 -6.16
CA TYR A 153 2.47 11.28 -6.23
C TYR A 153 3.06 11.62 -4.85
N LEU A 154 2.34 12.38 -4.04
CA LEU A 154 2.76 12.67 -2.66
C LEU A 154 2.83 11.41 -1.80
N PHE A 155 1.89 10.48 -1.96
CA PHE A 155 1.94 9.17 -1.32
C PHE A 155 3.19 8.40 -1.71
N VAL A 156 3.51 8.30 -2.99
CA VAL A 156 4.70 7.60 -3.49
C VAL A 156 5.98 8.25 -2.99
N ASP A 157 6.07 9.58 -3.00
CA ASP A 157 7.19 10.33 -2.44
C ASP A 157 7.40 10.03 -0.95
N LEU A 158 6.34 10.06 -0.16
CA LEU A 158 6.40 9.73 1.27
C LEU A 158 6.70 8.25 1.51
N LEU A 159 6.19 7.35 0.68
CA LEU A 159 6.54 5.93 0.75
C LEU A 159 8.05 5.71 0.60
N ILE A 160 8.65 6.37 -0.39
CA ILE A 160 10.10 6.32 -0.63
C ILE A 160 10.86 6.93 0.56
N GLN A 161 10.51 8.14 0.97
CA GLN A 161 11.22 8.85 2.05
C GLN A 161 11.11 8.14 3.40
N SER A 162 9.96 7.55 3.71
CA SER A 162 9.68 6.94 5.02
C SER A 162 10.08 5.48 5.13
N SER A 163 10.30 4.79 4.03
CA SER A 163 10.66 3.37 4.05
C SER A 163 12.05 3.15 4.67
N ALA A 164 12.14 2.21 5.61
CA ALA A 164 13.41 1.83 6.22
C ALA A 164 14.40 1.21 5.22
N ASN A 165 13.89 0.67 4.12
CA ASN A 165 14.69 0.00 3.07
C ASN A 165 14.86 0.84 1.81
N HIS A 166 14.52 2.14 1.85
CA HIS A 166 14.64 2.98 0.65
C HIS A 166 16.08 3.03 0.14
N LYS A 167 16.21 3.05 -1.18
CA LYS A 167 17.48 3.21 -1.87
C LYS A 167 17.71 4.70 -2.12
N GLU A 168 18.93 5.17 -1.94
CA GLU A 168 19.29 6.53 -2.34
C GLU A 168 19.08 6.68 -3.85
N ILE A 169 18.34 7.73 -4.22
CA ILE A 169 18.25 8.11 -5.62
C ILE A 169 19.63 8.63 -6.00
N THR A 170 20.38 7.82 -6.74
CA THR A 170 21.62 8.28 -7.35
C THR A 170 21.20 9.27 -8.45
N VAL A 171 21.18 10.56 -8.11
CA VAL A 171 21.10 11.60 -9.13
C VAL A 171 22.37 11.44 -9.95
N GLY A 172 22.21 10.91 -11.15
CA GLY A 172 23.31 10.77 -12.08
C GLY A 172 24.01 12.13 -12.20
N LYS A 173 25.29 12.17 -11.91
CA LYS A 173 26.11 13.33 -12.22
C LYS A 173 25.98 13.57 -13.72
N LEU A 174 25.32 14.66 -14.08
CA LEU A 174 25.38 15.22 -15.40
C LEU A 174 26.82 15.59 -15.73
#